data_cdf949d9f8b40eacd4d6b999cae9936e
#
_entry.id   cdf949d9f8b40eacd4d6b999cae9936e
#
_cell.length_a   1.000
_cell.length_b   1.000
_cell.length_c   1.000
_cell.angle_alpha   90.00
_cell.angle_beta   90.00
_cell.angle_gamma   90.00
#
_symmetry.space_group_name_H-M   'P 1'
#
loop_
_entity.id
_entity.type
_entity.pdbx_description
1 polymer ?
#
loop_
_entity_poly.entity_id
_entity_poly.type
_entity_poly.pdbx_seq_one_letter_code
_entity_poly.pdbx_strand_id
1 'polypeptide(L)'
;MPASDELRSFLARMLGWSDERAVDLALRSLSLALDHRAALVLCGEGDLVPIAWALHRHTLGADRPFIVCDPRRGTKAASVRSPASRASGVAAFEAAIGGSLCVRSRRLPGDFSALVARLRDTDDVLCAICNAEIADPRPPLVLPAPLVVPPLAQRSAELDRIIAEYANDAIEELAAPASGFTPGDHAWVRAHAAASLADIEKATLRLVAIRTSRNLSGAAARLGMAVVSLSRWLGRRKLPPTMLSDHGSHR
;
A
#
# COMPACT_ATOMS: atom_id res chain seq x y z
N MET A 1 10.17 -3.88 20.51
CA MET A 1 8.72 -3.62 20.75
C MET A 1 7.95 -4.92 20.63
N PRO A 2 7.01 -5.25 21.53
CA PRO A 2 6.08 -6.33 21.25
C PRO A 2 5.30 -5.93 19.97
N ALA A 3 5.31 -6.81 18.98
CA ALA A 3 4.50 -6.59 17.79
C ALA A 3 3.03 -6.54 18.22
N SER A 4 2.30 -5.49 17.86
CA SER A 4 0.87 -5.45 18.12
C SER A 4 0.19 -6.57 17.35
N ASP A 5 -0.90 -7.09 17.86
CA ASP A 5 -1.70 -8.11 17.15
C ASP A 5 -2.11 -7.62 15.76
N GLU A 6 -2.32 -6.31 15.61
CA GLU A 6 -2.60 -5.67 14.33
C GLU A 6 -1.45 -5.80 13.32
N LEU A 7 -0.19 -5.56 13.73
CA LEU A 7 0.96 -5.72 12.86
C LEU A 7 1.12 -7.19 12.44
N ARG A 8 0.93 -8.13 13.37
CA ARG A 8 0.98 -9.56 13.06
C ARG A 8 -0.13 -9.95 12.07
N SER A 9 -1.35 -9.49 12.27
CA SER A 9 -2.48 -9.70 11.35
C SER A 9 -2.19 -9.13 9.97
N PHE A 10 -1.68 -7.91 9.90
CA PHE A 10 -1.30 -7.28 8.65
C PHE A 10 -0.22 -8.09 7.91
N LEU A 11 0.83 -8.54 8.61
CA LEU A 11 1.89 -9.37 8.02
C LEU A 11 1.35 -10.73 7.54
N ALA A 12 0.46 -11.37 8.31
CA ALA A 12 -0.18 -12.62 7.89
C ALA A 12 -1.00 -12.43 6.61
N ARG A 13 -1.77 -11.34 6.49
CA ARG A 13 -2.48 -10.98 5.26
C ARG A 13 -1.52 -10.76 4.09
N MET A 14 -0.39 -10.11 4.32
CA MET A 14 0.60 -9.80 3.30
C MET A 14 1.36 -11.05 2.83
N LEU A 15 1.78 -11.92 3.74
CA LEU A 15 2.69 -13.03 3.48
C LEU A 15 1.97 -14.38 3.29
N GLY A 16 0.82 -14.57 3.93
CA GLY A 16 0.04 -15.80 3.97
C GLY A 16 -0.29 -16.20 5.40
N TRP A 17 -1.55 -16.57 5.65
CA TRP A 17 -1.99 -17.02 6.98
C TRP A 17 -1.48 -18.41 7.35
N SER A 18 -1.15 -19.23 6.36
CA SER A 18 -0.60 -20.57 6.55
C SER A 18 0.91 -20.58 6.81
N ASP A 19 1.60 -19.45 6.62
CA ASP A 19 3.05 -19.35 6.77
C ASP A 19 3.46 -18.53 8.01
N GLU A 20 3.22 -19.09 9.19
CA GLU A 20 3.63 -18.48 10.47
C GLU A 20 5.13 -18.18 10.54
N ARG A 21 5.97 -19.00 9.89
CA ARG A 21 7.42 -18.79 9.86
C ARG A 21 7.81 -17.55 9.08
N ALA A 22 7.14 -17.30 7.95
CA ALA A 22 7.34 -16.07 7.19
C ALA A 22 6.93 -14.84 7.99
N VAL A 23 5.82 -14.90 8.72
CA VAL A 23 5.35 -13.82 9.59
C VAL A 23 6.36 -13.55 10.72
N ASP A 24 6.86 -14.60 11.40
CA ASP A 24 7.84 -14.45 12.47
C ASP A 24 9.19 -13.92 11.96
N LEU A 25 9.61 -14.33 10.77
CA LEU A 25 10.81 -13.80 10.13
C LEU A 25 10.63 -12.34 9.75
N ALA A 26 9.47 -11.97 9.24
CA ALA A 26 9.13 -10.60 8.90
C ALA A 26 9.14 -9.68 10.15
N LEU A 27 8.57 -10.14 11.26
CA LEU A 27 8.61 -9.40 12.53
C LEU A 27 10.04 -9.17 13.00
N ARG A 28 10.89 -10.18 12.93
CA ARG A 28 12.32 -10.05 13.28
C ARG A 28 13.04 -9.09 12.36
N SER A 29 12.79 -9.17 11.06
CA SER A 29 13.41 -8.27 10.07
C SER A 29 12.98 -6.81 10.29
N LEU A 30 11.70 -6.59 10.61
CA LEU A 30 11.19 -5.26 10.97
C LEU A 30 11.82 -4.72 12.26
N SER A 31 11.88 -5.53 13.31
CA SER A 31 12.53 -5.13 14.57
C SER A 31 13.99 -4.75 14.33
N LEU A 32 14.75 -5.59 13.61
CA LEU A 32 16.13 -5.28 13.26
C LEU A 32 16.26 -3.98 12.45
N ALA A 33 15.38 -3.77 11.47
CA ALA A 33 15.39 -2.54 10.67
C ALA A 33 15.15 -1.29 11.52
N LEU A 34 14.22 -1.37 12.47
CA LEU A 34 13.87 -0.26 13.35
C LEU A 34 14.92 -0.02 14.45
N ASP A 35 15.42 -1.09 15.08
CA ASP A 35 16.36 -1.00 16.19
C ASP A 35 17.76 -0.54 15.72
N HIS A 36 18.17 -0.98 14.55
CA HIS A 36 19.47 -0.66 13.95
C HIS A 36 19.38 0.35 12.82
N ARG A 37 18.19 0.89 12.56
CA ARG A 37 17.93 1.83 11.44
C ARG A 37 18.44 1.32 10.10
N ALA A 38 18.39 0.00 9.94
CA ALA A 38 18.80 -0.67 8.73
C ALA A 38 17.73 -0.52 7.64
N ALA A 39 18.14 -0.66 6.40
CA ALA A 39 17.19 -0.66 5.30
C ALA A 39 16.38 -1.96 5.28
N LEU A 40 15.09 -1.85 5.17
CA LEU A 40 14.16 -2.95 4.94
C LEU A 40 13.95 -3.13 3.44
N VAL A 41 14.15 -4.35 2.93
CA VAL A 41 13.85 -4.67 1.54
C VAL A 41 12.50 -5.37 1.46
N LEU A 42 11.57 -4.78 0.71
CA LEU A 42 10.25 -5.33 0.41
C LEU A 42 10.25 -5.82 -1.04
N CYS A 43 10.14 -7.13 -1.24
CA CYS A 43 10.13 -7.76 -2.55
C CYS A 43 8.74 -8.27 -2.91
N GLY A 44 8.33 -8.13 -4.17
CA GLY A 44 7.03 -8.63 -4.63
C GLY A 44 6.62 -8.06 -5.97
N GLU A 45 5.49 -8.54 -6.46
CA GLU A 45 4.89 -8.08 -7.69
C GLU A 45 4.03 -6.82 -7.49
N GLY A 46 3.95 -5.99 -8.53
CA GLY A 46 3.08 -4.82 -8.57
C GLY A 46 3.61 -3.61 -7.80
N ASP A 47 2.70 -2.76 -7.35
CA ASP A 47 3.04 -1.55 -6.59
C ASP A 47 3.09 -1.85 -5.09
N LEU A 48 4.30 -1.94 -4.56
CA LEU A 48 4.53 -2.23 -3.13
C LEU A 48 4.49 -0.97 -2.23
N VAL A 49 4.33 0.22 -2.79
CA VAL A 49 4.27 1.45 -1.99
C VAL A 49 3.09 1.46 -1.00
N PRO A 50 1.89 1.00 -1.35
CA PRO A 50 0.80 0.89 -0.37
C PRO A 50 1.16 -0.01 0.80
N ILE A 51 1.80 -1.15 0.54
CA ILE A 51 2.26 -2.09 1.59
C ILE A 51 3.32 -1.44 2.46
N ALA A 52 4.32 -0.79 1.87
CA ALA A 52 5.36 -0.06 2.60
C ALA A 52 4.75 1.05 3.49
N TRP A 53 3.74 1.75 2.99
CA TRP A 53 3.04 2.78 3.76
C TRP A 53 2.21 2.20 4.91
N ALA A 54 1.55 1.08 4.69
CA ALA A 54 0.85 0.37 5.77
C ALA A 54 1.83 -0.14 6.85
N LEU A 55 2.97 -0.73 6.46
CA LEU A 55 4.04 -1.12 7.38
C LEU A 55 4.52 0.07 8.22
N HIS A 56 4.76 1.22 7.59
CA HIS A 56 5.13 2.44 8.29
C HIS A 56 4.10 2.82 9.36
N ARG A 57 2.81 2.82 9.02
CA ARG A 57 1.73 3.17 9.97
C ARG A 57 1.65 2.21 11.15
N HIS A 58 1.82 0.91 10.91
CA HIS A 58 1.81 -0.10 11.97
C HIS A 58 3.06 -0.09 12.85
N THR A 59 4.17 0.48 12.37
CA THR A 59 5.45 0.48 13.11
C THR A 59 5.79 1.82 13.73
N LEU A 60 5.66 2.90 12.99
CA LEU A 60 6.05 4.25 13.42
C LEU A 60 4.87 5.18 13.72
N GLY A 61 3.66 4.81 13.27
CA GLY A 61 2.46 5.61 13.41
C GLY A 61 2.19 6.53 12.21
N ALA A 62 0.93 6.97 12.10
CA ALA A 62 0.46 7.78 10.97
C ALA A 62 0.96 9.23 11.01
N ASP A 63 1.38 9.71 12.18
CA ASP A 63 1.80 11.10 12.40
C ASP A 63 3.23 11.38 11.92
N ARG A 64 4.01 10.34 11.66
CA ARG A 64 5.38 10.47 11.18
C ARG A 64 5.42 10.55 9.66
N PRO A 65 6.39 11.29 9.08
CA PRO A 65 6.49 11.43 7.65
C PRO A 65 6.80 10.10 6.96
N PHE A 66 6.07 9.81 5.87
CA PHE A 66 6.40 8.74 4.94
C PHE A 66 6.60 9.34 3.55
N ILE A 67 7.80 9.27 3.04
CA ILE A 67 8.19 9.93 1.78
C ILE A 67 8.60 8.89 0.75
N VAL A 68 8.04 9.00 -0.45
CA VAL A 68 8.44 8.17 -1.59
C VAL A 68 9.44 8.92 -2.46
N CYS A 69 10.61 8.34 -2.66
CA CYS A 69 11.54 8.81 -3.68
C CYS A 69 11.16 8.19 -5.03
N ASP A 70 10.61 8.99 -5.92
CA ASP A 70 10.22 8.55 -7.27
C ASP A 70 10.50 9.67 -8.30
N PRO A 71 11.62 9.57 -9.06
CA PRO A 71 12.00 10.58 -10.05
C PRO A 71 10.95 10.84 -11.12
N ARG A 72 10.09 9.85 -11.41
CA ARG A 72 9.05 9.98 -12.44
C ARG A 72 7.79 10.69 -11.95
N ARG A 73 7.50 10.61 -10.67
CA ARG A 73 6.32 11.26 -10.07
C ARG A 73 6.55 12.71 -9.72
N GLY A 74 7.82 13.11 -9.63
CA GLY A 74 8.19 14.45 -9.19
C GLY A 74 7.83 14.74 -7.73
N THR A 75 7.86 16.01 -7.38
CA THR A 75 7.54 16.48 -6.03
C THR A 75 6.04 16.65 -5.89
N LYS A 76 5.44 15.94 -4.93
CA LYS A 76 4.02 16.03 -4.57
C LYS A 76 3.85 16.05 -3.06
N ALA A 77 2.93 16.86 -2.57
CA ALA A 77 2.48 16.80 -1.19
C ALA A 77 1.70 15.49 -0.93
N ALA A 78 1.65 15.08 0.33
CA ALA A 78 0.79 14.00 0.75
C ALA A 78 -0.68 14.34 0.50
N SER A 79 -1.48 13.33 0.21
CA SER A 79 -2.94 13.41 0.20
C SER A 79 -3.50 12.28 1.05
N VAL A 80 -4.79 12.31 1.31
CA VAL A 80 -5.47 11.30 2.15
C VAL A 80 -5.11 9.86 1.75
N ARG A 81 -4.82 9.61 0.45
CA ARG A 81 -4.59 8.27 -0.09
C ARG A 81 -3.31 8.11 -0.89
N SER A 82 -2.41 9.04 -0.76
CA SER A 82 -1.12 8.97 -1.44
C SER A 82 -0.06 9.63 -0.58
N PRO A 83 1.04 8.95 -0.28
CA PRO A 83 2.14 9.55 0.43
C PRO A 83 2.78 10.67 -0.39
N ALA A 84 3.47 11.57 0.30
CA ALA A 84 4.27 12.58 -0.33
C ALA A 84 5.37 11.96 -1.17
N SER A 85 5.77 12.62 -2.26
CA SER A 85 6.88 12.17 -3.10
C SER A 85 7.87 13.28 -3.40
N ARG A 86 9.13 12.89 -3.65
CA ARG A 86 10.23 13.75 -4.10
C ARG A 86 10.95 13.08 -5.25
N ALA A 87 11.43 13.86 -6.20
CA ALA A 87 12.17 13.36 -7.36
C ALA A 87 13.64 13.08 -7.03
N SER A 88 14.26 13.90 -6.18
CA SER A 88 15.64 13.78 -5.73
C SER A 88 15.73 12.92 -4.48
N GLY A 89 16.79 12.11 -4.37
CA GLY A 89 17.04 11.28 -3.20
C GLY A 89 17.35 12.09 -1.95
N VAL A 90 18.17 13.13 -2.09
CA VAL A 90 18.52 14.03 -0.97
C VAL A 90 17.30 14.78 -0.47
N ALA A 91 16.48 15.34 -1.37
CA ALA A 91 15.25 16.02 -0.97
C ALA A 91 14.21 15.06 -0.36
N ALA A 92 14.20 13.78 -0.79
CA ALA A 92 13.37 12.77 -0.19
C ALA A 92 13.84 12.40 1.22
N PHE A 93 15.14 12.28 1.42
CA PHE A 93 15.75 12.05 2.73
C PHE A 93 15.39 13.16 3.72
N GLU A 94 15.65 14.42 3.35
CA GLU A 94 15.34 15.59 4.19
C GLU A 94 13.86 15.65 4.60
N ALA A 95 12.96 15.34 3.65
CA ALA A 95 11.53 15.31 3.93
C ALA A 95 11.09 14.10 4.80
N ALA A 96 11.90 13.03 4.86
CA ALA A 96 11.61 11.81 5.62
C ALA A 96 12.21 11.80 7.04
N ILE A 97 12.91 12.85 7.43
CA ILE A 97 13.50 12.97 8.77
C ILE A 97 12.43 12.71 9.84
N GLY A 98 12.77 11.86 10.81
CA GLY A 98 11.87 11.42 11.86
C GLY A 98 10.82 10.39 11.44
N GLY A 99 10.88 9.87 10.22
CA GLY A 99 9.94 8.91 9.69
C GLY A 99 10.56 7.88 8.74
N SER A 100 9.88 7.56 7.65
CA SER A 100 10.32 6.55 6.68
C SER A 100 10.56 7.12 5.29
N LEU A 101 11.63 6.63 4.66
CA LEU A 101 11.95 6.86 3.26
C LEU A 101 11.68 5.58 2.46
N CYS A 102 10.86 5.67 1.42
CA CYS A 102 10.58 4.57 0.50
C CYS A 102 11.25 4.82 -0.86
N VAL A 103 12.11 3.92 -1.31
CA VAL A 103 12.83 3.99 -2.58
C VAL A 103 12.42 2.82 -3.47
N ARG A 104 12.28 3.03 -4.77
CA ARG A 104 12.00 1.97 -5.75
C ARG A 104 13.29 1.54 -6.43
N SER A 105 13.66 0.25 -6.35
CA SER A 105 14.89 -0.27 -6.95
C SER A 105 14.99 -0.02 -8.46
N ARG A 106 13.87 -0.09 -9.18
CA ARG A 106 13.81 0.16 -10.63
C ARG A 106 13.84 1.64 -11.03
N ARG A 107 13.79 2.56 -10.07
CA ARG A 107 13.66 4.00 -10.32
C ARG A 107 14.49 4.79 -9.34
N LEU A 108 15.77 4.47 -9.31
CA LEU A 108 16.70 5.18 -8.45
C LEU A 108 16.83 6.64 -8.90
N PRO A 109 16.90 7.58 -7.96
CA PRO A 109 17.17 8.98 -8.27
C PRO A 109 18.60 9.17 -8.80
N GLY A 110 18.83 10.23 -9.57
CA GLY A 110 20.16 10.52 -10.13
C GLY A 110 21.23 10.77 -9.06
N ASP A 111 20.82 11.22 -7.88
CA ASP A 111 21.65 11.47 -6.70
C ASP A 111 21.63 10.29 -5.69
N PHE A 112 21.40 9.06 -6.16
CA PHE A 112 21.25 7.89 -5.27
C PHE A 112 22.47 7.63 -4.40
N SER A 113 23.70 7.83 -4.91
CA SER A 113 24.93 7.69 -4.12
C SER A 113 24.99 8.69 -2.96
N ALA A 114 24.56 9.92 -3.18
CA ALA A 114 24.47 10.93 -2.12
C ALA A 114 23.38 10.56 -1.10
N LEU A 115 22.24 10.02 -1.54
CA LEU A 115 21.22 9.50 -0.64
C LEU A 115 21.77 8.38 0.25
N VAL A 116 22.49 7.40 -0.35
CA VAL A 116 23.08 6.29 0.42
C VAL A 116 24.09 6.79 1.43
N ALA A 117 24.93 7.78 1.07
CA ALA A 117 25.85 8.40 2.01
C ALA A 117 25.11 9.02 3.21
N ARG A 118 24.05 9.81 2.94
CA ARG A 118 23.22 10.40 4.01
C ARG A 118 22.60 9.34 4.93
N LEU A 119 22.07 8.25 4.37
CA LEU A 119 21.49 7.14 5.16
C LEU A 119 22.52 6.41 6.04
N ARG A 120 23.81 6.45 5.67
CA ARG A 120 24.89 5.85 6.46
C ARG A 120 25.44 6.78 7.55
N ASP A 121 25.44 8.08 7.25
CA ASP A 121 26.10 9.07 8.09
C ASP A 121 25.19 9.61 9.20
N THR A 122 23.87 9.42 9.10
CA THR A 122 22.90 9.98 10.04
C THR A 122 21.81 8.98 10.38
N ASP A 123 21.28 9.12 11.58
CA ASP A 123 20.17 8.32 12.11
C ASP A 123 18.82 9.05 11.99
N ASP A 124 18.72 10.06 11.15
CA ASP A 124 17.56 10.94 11.09
C ASP A 124 16.34 10.28 10.43
N VAL A 125 16.56 9.34 9.50
CA VAL A 125 15.49 8.51 8.92
C VAL A 125 15.37 7.22 9.71
N LEU A 126 14.20 6.99 10.32
CA LEU A 126 13.97 5.87 11.22
C LEU A 126 13.83 4.52 10.50
N CYS A 127 13.35 4.54 9.25
CA CYS A 127 13.23 3.34 8.43
C CYS A 127 13.39 3.67 6.95
N ALA A 128 14.34 3.04 6.29
CA ALA A 128 14.47 3.08 4.84
C ALA A 128 13.88 1.80 4.25
N ILE A 129 12.90 1.93 3.35
CA ILE A 129 12.23 0.80 2.70
C ILE A 129 12.59 0.81 1.23
N CYS A 130 13.18 -0.28 0.75
CA CYS A 130 13.49 -0.48 -0.65
C CYS A 130 12.48 -1.46 -1.27
N ASN A 131 11.71 -1.00 -2.25
CA ASN A 131 10.82 -1.85 -3.02
C ASN A 131 11.57 -2.45 -4.19
N ALA A 132 11.78 -3.77 -4.17
CA ALA A 132 12.43 -4.53 -5.23
C ALA A 132 11.46 -5.54 -5.85
N GLU A 133 11.70 -5.94 -7.08
CA GLU A 133 11.00 -7.10 -7.64
C GLU A 133 11.69 -8.39 -7.21
N ILE A 134 10.92 -9.48 -7.13
CA ILE A 134 11.45 -10.81 -6.75
C ILE A 134 12.62 -11.23 -7.63
N ALA A 135 12.60 -10.80 -8.89
CA ALA A 135 13.64 -11.11 -9.89
C ALA A 135 14.90 -10.24 -9.77
N ASP A 136 14.93 -9.23 -8.87
CA ASP A 136 16.10 -8.37 -8.70
C ASP A 136 17.07 -8.99 -7.70
N PRO A 137 18.18 -9.63 -8.17
CA PRO A 137 19.13 -10.28 -7.27
C PRO A 137 20.01 -9.30 -6.48
N ARG A 138 19.88 -7.98 -6.73
CA ARG A 138 20.75 -6.96 -6.14
C ARG A 138 19.95 -5.76 -5.64
N PRO A 139 19.22 -5.90 -4.52
CA PRO A 139 18.63 -4.73 -3.91
C PRO A 139 19.75 -3.74 -3.52
N PRO A 140 19.57 -2.44 -3.79
CA PRO A 140 20.62 -1.44 -3.56
C PRO A 140 20.97 -1.25 -2.08
N LEU A 141 20.09 -1.72 -1.19
CA LEU A 141 20.28 -1.66 0.26
C LEU A 141 20.08 -3.06 0.83
N VAL A 142 21.07 -3.58 1.53
CA VAL A 142 21.03 -4.95 2.08
C VAL A 142 21.01 -4.89 3.59
N LEU A 143 20.16 -5.74 4.18
CA LEU A 143 20.03 -6.17 5.58
C LEU A 143 18.92 -5.46 6.36
N PRO A 144 18.07 -6.15 7.02
CA PRO A 144 17.93 -7.59 7.27
C PRO A 144 17.33 -8.38 6.11
N ALA A 145 17.01 -9.68 6.34
CA ALA A 145 16.41 -10.52 5.31
C ALA A 145 15.19 -9.85 4.65
N PRO A 146 15.06 -9.89 3.32
CA PRO A 146 13.98 -9.22 2.62
C PRO A 146 12.62 -9.82 3.00
N LEU A 147 11.61 -8.97 3.09
CA LEU A 147 10.22 -9.38 3.18
C LEU A 147 9.71 -9.69 1.78
N VAL A 148 9.45 -10.95 1.50
CA VAL A 148 8.99 -11.39 0.18
C VAL A 148 7.48 -11.57 0.21
N VAL A 149 6.75 -10.71 -0.48
CA VAL A 149 5.31 -10.82 -0.67
C VAL A 149 5.04 -11.84 -1.77
N PRO A 150 4.47 -13.01 -1.46
CA PRO A 150 4.25 -14.03 -2.48
C PRO A 150 3.19 -13.59 -3.50
N PRO A 151 3.33 -13.98 -4.77
CA PRO A 151 2.33 -13.69 -5.80
C PRO A 151 0.95 -14.25 -5.41
N LEU A 152 -0.12 -13.50 -5.68
CA LEU A 152 -1.49 -13.94 -5.37
C LEU A 152 -1.87 -15.25 -6.11
N ALA A 153 -1.27 -15.50 -7.27
CA ALA A 153 -1.45 -16.77 -7.99
C ALA A 153 -1.05 -18.00 -7.15
N GLN A 154 -0.08 -17.86 -6.25
CA GLN A 154 0.35 -18.92 -5.32
C GLN A 154 -0.55 -19.03 -4.08
N ARG A 155 -1.45 -18.06 -3.89
CA ARG A 155 -2.33 -17.92 -2.72
C ARG A 155 -3.81 -17.94 -3.09
N SER A 156 -4.16 -18.67 -4.14
CA SER A 156 -5.53 -18.72 -4.67
C SER A 156 -6.57 -19.18 -3.65
N ALA A 157 -6.19 -20.07 -2.72
CA ALA A 157 -7.05 -20.54 -1.64
C ALA A 157 -7.36 -19.45 -0.59
N GLU A 158 -6.50 -18.44 -0.46
CA GLU A 158 -6.66 -17.34 0.49
C GLU A 158 -7.33 -16.09 -0.13
N LEU A 159 -7.52 -16.09 -1.45
CA LEU A 159 -7.94 -14.90 -2.20
C LEU A 159 -9.28 -14.33 -1.72
N ASP A 160 -10.26 -15.18 -1.42
CA ASP A 160 -11.56 -14.73 -0.94
C ASP A 160 -11.45 -14.04 0.43
N ARG A 161 -10.61 -14.58 1.31
CA ARG A 161 -10.33 -13.97 2.61
C ARG A 161 -9.60 -12.63 2.45
N ILE A 162 -8.60 -12.57 1.56
CA ILE A 162 -7.88 -11.33 1.26
C ILE A 162 -8.85 -10.23 0.80
N ILE A 163 -9.74 -10.55 -0.15
CA ILE A 163 -10.73 -9.60 -0.66
C ILE A 163 -11.67 -9.14 0.45
N ALA A 164 -12.15 -10.06 1.29
CA ALA A 164 -13.05 -9.74 2.41
C ALA A 164 -12.38 -8.81 3.43
N GLU A 165 -11.12 -9.05 3.79
CA GLU A 165 -10.40 -8.18 4.73
C GLU A 165 -10.16 -6.77 4.15
N TYR A 166 -9.74 -6.65 2.89
CA TYR A 166 -9.63 -5.32 2.25
C TYR A 166 -10.98 -4.62 2.09
N ALA A 167 -12.06 -5.36 1.91
CA ALA A 167 -13.40 -4.78 1.89
C ALA A 167 -13.81 -4.24 3.27
N ASN A 168 -13.50 -4.97 4.35
CA ASN A 168 -13.74 -4.51 5.71
C ASN A 168 -12.91 -3.28 6.04
N ASP A 169 -11.62 -3.26 5.69
CA ASP A 169 -10.77 -2.07 5.84
C ASP A 169 -11.37 -0.86 5.09
N ALA A 170 -11.86 -1.07 3.87
CA ALA A 170 -12.49 -0.01 3.08
C ALA A 170 -13.81 0.49 3.69
N ILE A 171 -14.61 -0.40 4.28
CA ILE A 171 -15.85 -0.05 4.99
C ILE A 171 -15.52 0.80 6.22
N GLU A 172 -14.55 0.38 7.00
CA GLU A 172 -14.09 1.09 8.20
C GLU A 172 -13.51 2.46 7.83
N GLU A 173 -12.56 2.51 6.90
CA GLU A 173 -11.89 3.74 6.47
C GLU A 173 -12.86 4.79 5.91
N LEU A 174 -13.91 4.32 5.23
CA LEU A 174 -14.94 5.19 4.67
C LEU A 174 -16.12 5.41 5.62
N ALA A 175 -16.10 4.88 6.84
CA ALA A 175 -17.24 4.89 7.75
C ALA A 175 -18.54 4.50 7.01
N ALA A 176 -18.47 3.42 6.25
CA ALA A 176 -19.56 2.91 5.42
C ALA A 176 -20.35 1.83 6.16
N PRO A 177 -21.63 1.59 5.82
CA PRO A 177 -22.37 0.44 6.35
C PRO A 177 -21.77 -0.87 5.84
N ALA A 178 -21.96 -1.97 6.58
CA ALA A 178 -21.50 -3.30 6.18
C ALA A 178 -22.03 -3.75 4.80
N SER A 179 -23.20 -3.26 4.41
CA SER A 179 -23.78 -3.48 3.07
C SER A 179 -23.09 -2.71 1.95
N GLY A 180 -22.10 -1.87 2.28
CA GLY A 180 -21.33 -1.08 1.30
C GLY A 180 -20.43 -1.88 0.37
N PHE A 181 -20.28 -3.19 0.63
CA PHE A 181 -19.59 -4.13 -0.26
C PHE A 181 -20.46 -5.39 -0.42
N THR A 182 -20.80 -5.75 -1.64
CA THR A 182 -21.74 -6.81 -1.94
C THR A 182 -21.05 -8.10 -2.39
N PRO A 183 -21.72 -9.28 -2.36
CA PRO A 183 -21.20 -10.50 -2.96
C PRO A 183 -20.87 -10.35 -4.46
N GLY A 184 -21.62 -9.51 -5.18
CA GLY A 184 -21.34 -9.18 -6.59
C GLY A 184 -20.06 -8.38 -6.75
N ASP A 185 -19.77 -7.45 -5.83
CA ASP A 185 -18.50 -6.72 -5.80
C ASP A 185 -17.33 -7.65 -5.51
N HIS A 186 -17.48 -8.57 -4.56
CA HIS A 186 -16.48 -9.59 -4.24
C HIS A 186 -16.15 -10.44 -5.47
N ALA A 187 -17.16 -10.99 -6.14
CA ALA A 187 -16.98 -11.79 -7.36
C ALA A 187 -16.29 -10.98 -8.47
N TRP A 188 -16.67 -9.71 -8.60
CA TRP A 188 -16.05 -8.80 -9.57
C TRP A 188 -14.56 -8.53 -9.26
N VAL A 189 -14.20 -8.23 -8.00
CA VAL A 189 -12.81 -8.02 -7.58
C VAL A 189 -11.98 -9.26 -7.85
N ARG A 190 -12.51 -10.44 -7.49
CA ARG A 190 -11.85 -11.73 -7.75
C ARG A 190 -11.52 -11.94 -9.23
N ALA A 191 -12.47 -11.61 -10.11
CA ALA A 191 -12.32 -11.83 -11.54
C ALA A 191 -11.46 -10.77 -12.25
N HIS A 192 -11.41 -9.52 -11.75
CA HIS A 192 -10.91 -8.40 -12.54
C HIS A 192 -9.87 -7.53 -11.84
N ALA A 193 -9.68 -7.69 -10.55
CA ALA A 193 -8.80 -6.81 -9.76
C ALA A 193 -7.86 -7.56 -8.80
N ALA A 194 -7.70 -8.87 -8.97
CA ALA A 194 -6.88 -9.71 -8.10
C ALA A 194 -5.46 -9.97 -8.68
N ALA A 195 -4.90 -9.04 -9.43
CA ALA A 195 -3.54 -9.17 -9.95
C ALA A 195 -2.49 -8.90 -8.84
N SER A 196 -2.79 -8.02 -7.87
CA SER A 196 -1.92 -7.72 -6.74
C SER A 196 -2.75 -7.28 -5.52
N LEU A 197 -2.16 -7.33 -4.31
CA LEU A 197 -2.79 -6.80 -3.10
C LEU A 197 -3.20 -5.33 -3.26
N ALA A 198 -2.35 -4.51 -3.89
CA ALA A 198 -2.64 -3.11 -4.16
C ALA A 198 -3.82 -2.92 -5.14
N ASP A 199 -4.04 -3.85 -6.08
CA ASP A 199 -5.20 -3.78 -6.97
C ASP A 199 -6.49 -4.15 -6.25
N ILE A 200 -6.45 -5.15 -5.36
CA ILE A 200 -7.58 -5.52 -4.50
C ILE A 200 -7.95 -4.33 -3.60
N GLU A 201 -6.99 -3.76 -2.87
CA GLU A 201 -7.19 -2.59 -2.00
C GLU A 201 -7.85 -1.43 -2.76
N LYS A 202 -7.30 -1.07 -3.93
CA LYS A 202 -7.85 0.01 -4.75
C LYS A 202 -9.25 -0.29 -5.26
N ALA A 203 -9.54 -1.54 -5.57
CA ALA A 203 -10.83 -1.94 -6.10
C ALA A 203 -11.90 -1.94 -5.01
N THR A 204 -11.65 -2.57 -3.86
CA THR A 204 -12.58 -2.63 -2.72
C THR A 204 -12.92 -1.24 -2.24
N LEU A 205 -11.91 -0.39 -2.05
CA LEU A 205 -12.09 0.99 -1.61
C LEU A 205 -12.97 1.81 -2.56
N ARG A 206 -12.74 1.68 -3.88
CA ARG A 206 -13.54 2.40 -4.88
C ARG A 206 -14.97 1.87 -4.96
N LEU A 207 -15.16 0.57 -4.88
CA LEU A 207 -16.49 -0.04 -4.91
C LEU A 207 -17.31 0.40 -3.70
N VAL A 208 -16.74 0.34 -2.49
CA VAL A 208 -17.39 0.83 -1.27
C VAL A 208 -17.75 2.31 -1.40
N ALA A 209 -16.81 3.15 -1.85
CA ALA A 209 -17.08 4.58 -2.03
C ALA A 209 -18.23 4.85 -3.01
N ILE A 210 -18.26 4.14 -4.15
CA ILE A 210 -19.31 4.28 -5.16
C ILE A 210 -20.67 3.84 -4.61
N ARG A 211 -20.72 2.69 -3.94
CA ARG A 211 -21.96 2.14 -3.40
C ARG A 211 -22.58 2.99 -2.30
N THR A 212 -21.74 3.64 -1.51
CA THR A 212 -22.17 4.39 -0.33
C THR A 212 -22.23 5.89 -0.56
N SER A 213 -22.08 6.35 -1.79
CA SER A 213 -22.19 7.75 -2.19
C SER A 213 -23.38 7.96 -3.11
N ARG A 214 -24.04 9.12 -2.99
CA ARG A 214 -25.21 9.49 -3.81
C ARG A 214 -24.87 9.62 -5.31
N ASN A 215 -23.63 9.96 -5.61
CA ASN A 215 -23.17 10.18 -6.99
C ASN A 215 -21.65 10.02 -7.09
N LEU A 216 -21.15 10.02 -8.33
CA LEU A 216 -19.72 9.82 -8.61
C LEU A 216 -18.85 10.96 -8.04
N SER A 217 -19.36 12.17 -7.97
CA SER A 217 -18.60 13.31 -7.39
C SER A 217 -18.42 13.12 -5.88
N GLY A 218 -19.44 12.67 -5.17
CA GLY A 218 -19.35 12.33 -3.75
C GLY A 218 -18.38 11.16 -3.50
N ALA A 219 -18.45 10.12 -4.32
CA ALA A 219 -17.49 9.01 -4.24
C ALA A 219 -16.04 9.47 -4.47
N ALA A 220 -15.81 10.28 -5.48
CA ALA A 220 -14.50 10.82 -5.78
C ALA A 220 -13.95 11.71 -4.67
N ALA A 221 -14.81 12.57 -4.06
CA ALA A 221 -14.45 13.41 -2.92
C ALA A 221 -14.03 12.55 -1.70
N ARG A 222 -14.81 11.50 -1.38
CA ARG A 222 -14.46 10.56 -0.28
C ARG A 222 -13.14 9.84 -0.53
N LEU A 223 -12.81 9.58 -1.78
CA LEU A 223 -11.57 8.97 -2.21
C LEU A 223 -10.40 9.97 -2.31
N GLY A 224 -10.63 11.26 -2.14
CA GLY A 224 -9.60 12.28 -2.34
C GLY A 224 -9.05 12.31 -3.77
N MET A 225 -9.87 12.00 -4.78
CA MET A 225 -9.45 11.90 -6.16
C MET A 225 -10.34 12.70 -7.12
N ALA A 226 -9.82 12.99 -8.32
CA ALA A 226 -10.61 13.67 -9.34
C ALA A 226 -11.71 12.76 -9.89
N VAL A 227 -12.91 13.31 -10.11
CA VAL A 227 -14.07 12.61 -10.67
C VAL A 227 -13.73 11.92 -12.00
N VAL A 228 -12.97 12.62 -12.87
CA VAL A 228 -12.52 12.07 -14.16
C VAL A 228 -11.66 10.82 -13.98
N SER A 229 -10.84 10.76 -12.93
CA SER A 229 -10.01 9.59 -12.64
C SER A 229 -10.85 8.39 -12.21
N LEU A 230 -11.87 8.60 -11.39
CA LEU A 230 -12.81 7.57 -10.98
C LEU A 230 -13.68 7.10 -12.15
N SER A 231 -14.17 8.03 -12.97
CA SER A 231 -14.94 7.73 -14.19
C SER A 231 -14.14 6.89 -15.18
N ARG A 232 -12.87 7.25 -15.43
CA ARG A 232 -11.98 6.46 -16.29
C ARG A 232 -11.72 5.05 -15.73
N TRP A 233 -11.61 4.93 -14.41
CA TRP A 233 -11.43 3.62 -13.78
C TRP A 233 -12.67 2.74 -13.99
N LEU A 234 -13.88 3.28 -13.82
CA LEU A 234 -15.14 2.59 -14.08
C LEU A 234 -15.25 2.15 -15.55
N GLY A 235 -15.01 3.07 -16.49
CA GLY A 235 -15.11 2.80 -17.92
C GLY A 235 -14.15 1.71 -18.41
N ARG A 236 -12.92 1.70 -17.90
CA ARG A 236 -11.93 0.66 -18.26
C ARG A 236 -12.29 -0.73 -17.75
N ARG A 237 -13.09 -0.82 -16.69
CA ARG A 237 -13.39 -2.07 -15.99
C ARG A 237 -14.78 -2.59 -16.28
N LYS A 238 -15.51 -1.97 -17.22
CA LYS A 238 -16.85 -2.39 -17.69
C LYS A 238 -17.80 -2.72 -16.53
N LEU A 239 -17.72 -1.94 -15.45
CA LEU A 239 -18.67 -2.05 -14.35
C LEU A 239 -20.05 -1.61 -14.85
N PRO A 240 -21.11 -2.39 -14.61
CA PRO A 240 -22.42 -2.06 -15.12
C PRO A 240 -22.90 -0.72 -14.54
N PRO A 241 -23.59 0.12 -15.36
CA PRO A 241 -24.13 1.42 -14.93
C PRO A 241 -25.12 1.32 -13.76
N THR A 242 -25.76 0.17 -13.60
CA THR A 242 -26.68 -0.15 -12.50
C THR A 242 -26.06 -0.05 -11.11
N MET A 243 -24.74 -0.05 -10.97
CA MET A 243 -24.08 0.23 -9.70
C MET A 243 -24.27 1.68 -9.21
N LEU A 244 -24.69 2.59 -10.07
CA LEU A 244 -24.89 4.01 -9.74
C LEU A 244 -26.38 4.38 -9.56
N SER A 245 -27.33 3.48 -9.83
CA SER A 245 -28.75 3.82 -10.04
C SER A 245 -29.72 3.39 -8.95
N ASP A 246 -29.33 2.60 -7.95
CA ASP A 246 -30.28 2.01 -7.00
C ASP A 246 -30.71 2.92 -5.82
N HIS A 247 -30.40 4.20 -5.85
CA HIS A 247 -30.80 5.14 -4.78
C HIS A 247 -31.82 6.21 -5.23
N GLY A 248 -32.55 5.93 -6.30
CA GLY A 248 -33.45 6.93 -6.93
C GLY A 248 -34.93 6.55 -7.03
N SER A 249 -35.47 5.63 -6.26
CA SER A 249 -36.90 5.29 -6.34
C SER A 249 -37.50 4.84 -5.01
N HIS A 250 -37.54 5.73 -4.03
CA HIS A 250 -38.61 5.73 -3.01
C HIS A 250 -38.98 7.19 -2.73
N ARG A 251 -39.99 7.65 -3.45
CA ARG A 251 -40.89 8.73 -3.02
C ARG A 251 -42.01 8.10 -2.19
#